data_1d9876e703aaacd003eae549fe310012
#
_entry.id   1d9876e703aaacd003eae549fe310012
#
_cell.length_a   1.000
_cell.length_b   1.000
_cell.length_c   1.000
_cell.angle_alpha   90.00
_cell.angle_beta   90.00
_cell.angle_gamma   90.00
#
_symmetry.space_group_name_H-M   'P 1'
#
loop_
_entity.id
_entity.type
_entity.pdbx_description
1 polymer ?
#
loop_
_entity_poly.entity_id
_entity_poly.type
_entity_poly.pdbx_seq_one_letter_code
_entity_poly.pdbx_strand_id
1 'polypeptide(L)'
;MTTRITSAPPDRTRPPRHTQPRHARLARRTLLAGSAATAVGLALAACGSKGSGGSGSAGGTVTVVTHDSFSVPDDLIAAFKEDTGYTLKTVASGDAGELTNKLVLTKDAPLGDAFFGVDNSFASRILDEGVLDTSATVDLPEDADQYVINSTPALTPIDFGEVSINIDTAWFADHGATPPAAFEDLARAEHKDRFVAINPSTSSTGLAFLLATVAHFGTAGTGGFDDYWKQLAANGMRVDKGWTDAYYTDFSGGGKGGAYPIVVSYSSSPAATLTADGSASTTAALPATAIRQVEYAGVLAGAANPEGAKAFLTWMLSADVQSSIPENMYMYPVSPDAVLSEEIKKFGAASDKPVTVAADDIAANREAWLETWTEAVGA
;
A
#
# COMPACT_ATOMS: atom_id res chain seq x y z
N MET A 1 -44.86 62.91 7.26
CA MET A 1 -45.24 62.00 6.18
C MET A 1 -43.94 61.40 5.65
N THR A 2 -43.55 60.25 6.16
CA THR A 2 -42.26 59.58 5.79
C THR A 2 -42.55 58.12 5.50
N THR A 3 -42.57 57.81 4.23
CA THR A 3 -42.88 56.46 3.73
C THR A 3 -41.62 55.57 3.84
N ARG A 4 -41.67 54.51 4.64
CA ARG A 4 -40.66 53.46 4.69
C ARG A 4 -40.91 52.49 3.55
N ILE A 5 -39.87 52.28 2.71
CA ILE A 5 -39.81 51.18 1.75
C ILE A 5 -38.98 50.08 2.40
N THR A 6 -39.60 48.94 2.71
CA THR A 6 -38.96 47.72 3.14
C THR A 6 -38.63 46.86 1.91
N SER A 7 -37.34 46.69 1.62
CA SER A 7 -36.87 45.70 0.65
C SER A 7 -36.61 44.36 1.32
N ALA A 8 -37.25 43.30 0.82
CA ALA A 8 -37.04 41.93 1.23
C ALA A 8 -35.74 41.39 0.66
N PRO A 9 -35.03 40.48 1.37
CA PRO A 9 -33.83 39.84 0.86
C PRO A 9 -34.14 38.74 -0.17
N PRO A 10 -33.23 38.41 -1.10
CA PRO A 10 -33.44 37.39 -2.11
C PRO A 10 -33.35 36.01 -1.53
N ASP A 11 -34.32 35.20 -1.92
CA ASP A 11 -34.45 33.75 -1.66
C ASP A 11 -33.25 32.95 -2.26
N ARG A 12 -32.43 32.30 -1.42
CA ARG A 12 -31.39 31.35 -1.81
C ARG A 12 -31.97 29.96 -1.73
N THR A 13 -32.59 29.48 -2.79
CA THR A 13 -33.04 28.11 -2.91
C THR A 13 -32.33 27.37 -4.03
N ARG A 14 -31.82 26.21 -3.62
CA ARG A 14 -31.54 24.95 -4.34
C ARG A 14 -30.24 24.85 -5.14
N PRO A 15 -29.39 23.84 -4.76
CA PRO A 15 -28.34 23.33 -5.63
C PRO A 15 -28.91 22.47 -6.77
N PRO A 16 -28.22 22.33 -7.91
CA PRO A 16 -28.68 21.56 -9.05
C PRO A 16 -28.73 20.06 -8.75
N ARG A 17 -29.83 19.43 -9.16
CA ARG A 17 -30.01 17.97 -9.09
C ARG A 17 -29.12 17.27 -10.11
N HIS A 18 -28.17 16.46 -9.66
CA HIS A 18 -27.50 15.47 -10.49
C HIS A 18 -28.51 14.37 -10.88
N THR A 19 -28.75 14.25 -12.18
CA THR A 19 -29.51 13.16 -12.79
C THR A 19 -28.66 11.90 -12.83
N GLN A 20 -29.00 10.90 -12.03
CA GLN A 20 -28.47 9.53 -12.15
C GLN A 20 -29.07 8.83 -13.39
N PRO A 21 -28.29 8.03 -14.13
CA PRO A 21 -28.84 7.21 -15.19
C PRO A 21 -29.67 6.05 -14.65
N ARG A 22 -30.86 5.89 -15.20
CA ARG A 22 -31.80 4.82 -14.88
C ARG A 22 -31.28 3.48 -15.37
N HIS A 23 -31.04 2.54 -14.47
CA HIS A 23 -30.81 1.14 -14.81
C HIS A 23 -32.10 0.52 -15.41
N ALA A 24 -32.03 0.11 -16.67
CA ALA A 24 -33.06 -0.66 -17.34
C ALA A 24 -33.13 -2.07 -16.74
N ARG A 25 -34.27 -2.41 -16.13
CA ARG A 25 -34.61 -3.78 -15.70
C ARG A 25 -34.97 -4.60 -16.93
N LEU A 26 -34.13 -5.57 -17.29
CA LEU A 26 -34.48 -6.61 -18.26
C LEU A 26 -35.32 -7.69 -17.58
N ALA A 27 -36.51 -7.86 -18.11
CA ALA A 27 -37.50 -8.85 -17.68
C ALA A 27 -37.04 -10.27 -18.05
N ARG A 28 -37.16 -11.19 -17.07
CA ARG A 28 -37.08 -12.64 -17.30
C ARG A 28 -38.23 -13.11 -18.18
N ARG A 29 -37.90 -13.73 -19.31
CA ARG A 29 -38.80 -14.62 -20.01
C ARG A 29 -38.20 -16.01 -20.03
N THR A 30 -38.81 -16.89 -19.29
CA THR A 30 -38.73 -18.35 -19.36
C THR A 30 -39.31 -18.83 -20.71
N LEU A 31 -38.58 -19.69 -21.42
CA LEU A 31 -39.16 -20.60 -22.43
C LEU A 31 -38.49 -21.96 -22.29
N LEU A 32 -39.32 -22.94 -22.02
CA LEU A 32 -39.07 -24.37 -21.95
C LEU A 32 -39.17 -24.99 -23.39
N ALA A 33 -38.44 -26.08 -23.51
CA ALA A 33 -38.71 -27.24 -24.38
C ALA A 33 -37.98 -27.32 -25.74
N GLY A 34 -37.37 -28.49 -25.92
CA GLY A 34 -37.09 -29.07 -27.20
C GLY A 34 -35.84 -29.95 -27.25
N SER A 35 -35.99 -31.22 -26.83
CA SER A 35 -35.02 -32.28 -27.06
C SER A 35 -34.89 -32.63 -28.55
N ALA A 36 -33.69 -32.79 -29.09
CA ALA A 36 -33.42 -33.71 -30.20
C ALA A 36 -31.92 -34.13 -30.20
N ALA A 37 -31.72 -35.39 -30.00
CA ALA A 37 -30.44 -36.07 -30.17
C ALA A 37 -30.14 -36.29 -31.66
N THR A 38 -28.91 -36.05 -32.05
CA THR A 38 -28.32 -36.71 -33.25
C THR A 38 -26.80 -36.84 -33.06
N ALA A 39 -26.39 -38.07 -32.92
CA ALA A 39 -25.00 -38.52 -33.00
C ALA A 39 -24.61 -38.69 -34.49
N VAL A 40 -23.37 -38.38 -34.85
CA VAL A 40 -22.50 -38.82 -35.97
C VAL A 40 -21.35 -37.82 -36.03
N GLY A 41 -20.07 -38.11 -36.03
CA GLY A 41 -19.22 -39.19 -36.43
C GLY A 41 -17.78 -38.72 -36.23
N LEU A 42 -16.91 -39.61 -35.84
CA LEU A 42 -15.45 -39.44 -35.76
C LEU A 42 -14.87 -39.14 -37.17
N ALA A 43 -13.95 -38.15 -37.20
CA ALA A 43 -12.91 -38.11 -38.23
C ALA A 43 -11.58 -37.69 -37.57
N LEU A 44 -10.74 -38.68 -37.33
CA LEU A 44 -9.30 -38.49 -37.10
C LEU A 44 -8.66 -38.00 -38.40
N ALA A 45 -8.06 -36.83 -38.39
CA ALA A 45 -7.07 -36.44 -39.39
C ALA A 45 -5.80 -35.98 -38.64
N ALA A 46 -4.88 -36.93 -38.50
CA ALA A 46 -3.49 -36.65 -38.21
C ALA A 46 -2.85 -36.03 -39.46
N CYS A 47 -2.42 -34.79 -39.37
CA CYS A 47 -1.43 -34.21 -40.27
C CYS A 47 -0.33 -33.56 -39.40
N GLY A 48 0.77 -34.27 -39.30
CA GLY A 48 2.00 -33.70 -38.80
C GLY A 48 2.53 -32.66 -39.81
N SER A 49 2.83 -31.47 -39.33
CA SER A 49 3.76 -30.58 -39.97
C SER A 49 4.76 -30.10 -38.93
N LYS A 50 6.01 -30.55 -39.06
CA LYS A 50 7.18 -29.89 -38.48
C LYS A 50 7.22 -28.48 -39.09
N GLY A 51 7.02 -27.48 -38.26
CA GLY A 51 7.22 -26.07 -38.56
C GLY A 51 8.06 -25.45 -37.48
N SER A 52 9.28 -25.16 -37.85
CA SER A 52 10.29 -24.22 -37.30
C SER A 52 9.87 -23.34 -36.12
N GLY A 53 10.76 -23.33 -35.11
CA GLY A 53 10.70 -22.44 -33.97
C GLY A 53 10.57 -20.97 -34.35
N GLY A 54 9.45 -20.41 -33.97
CA GLY A 54 9.28 -19.01 -33.70
C GLY A 54 8.92 -18.93 -32.23
N SER A 55 9.73 -18.26 -31.42
CA SER A 55 9.35 -17.84 -30.09
C SER A 55 8.19 -16.87 -30.22
N GLY A 56 6.98 -17.42 -30.31
CA GLY A 56 5.75 -16.66 -30.20
C GLY A 56 5.56 -16.29 -28.75
N SER A 57 5.57 -15.04 -28.43
CA SER A 57 5.08 -14.47 -27.19
C SER A 57 3.76 -15.16 -26.83
N ALA A 58 3.78 -15.98 -25.79
CA ALA A 58 2.57 -16.59 -25.24
C ALA A 58 1.82 -15.51 -24.48
N GLY A 59 1.09 -14.65 -25.19
CA GLY A 59 0.19 -13.67 -24.62
C GLY A 59 -0.87 -14.35 -23.76
N GLY A 60 -1.23 -13.74 -22.67
CA GLY A 60 -2.21 -14.23 -21.71
C GLY A 60 -2.51 -13.18 -20.65
N THR A 61 -3.31 -13.53 -19.67
CA THR A 61 -3.50 -12.68 -18.50
C THR A 61 -2.54 -13.11 -17.40
N VAL A 62 -1.85 -12.15 -16.80
CA VAL A 62 -1.16 -12.33 -15.51
C VAL A 62 -1.98 -11.66 -14.42
N THR A 63 -2.34 -12.43 -13.42
CA THR A 63 -3.13 -11.92 -12.28
C THR A 63 -2.20 -11.69 -11.11
N VAL A 64 -2.15 -10.45 -10.61
CA VAL A 64 -1.32 -10.04 -9.48
C VAL A 64 -2.20 -9.64 -8.31
N VAL A 65 -1.99 -10.28 -7.16
CA VAL A 65 -2.68 -9.94 -5.90
C VAL A 65 -1.88 -8.84 -5.21
N THR A 66 -2.51 -7.69 -4.97
CA THR A 66 -1.82 -6.49 -4.45
C THR A 66 -2.46 -5.98 -3.17
N HIS A 67 -1.75 -5.15 -2.42
CA HIS A 67 -2.39 -4.26 -1.46
C HIS A 67 -3.24 -3.20 -2.21
N ASP A 68 -4.10 -2.50 -1.49
CA ASP A 68 -5.09 -1.58 -2.08
C ASP A 68 -4.52 -0.21 -2.49
N SER A 69 -3.27 0.09 -2.08
CA SER A 69 -2.53 1.30 -2.48
C SER A 69 -1.65 1.09 -3.73
N PHE A 70 -1.69 -0.09 -4.37
CA PHE A 70 -0.94 -0.33 -5.61
C PHE A 70 -1.44 0.62 -6.71
N SER A 71 -0.52 1.41 -7.25
CA SER A 71 -0.81 2.39 -8.30
C SER A 71 0.38 2.54 -9.23
N VAL A 72 0.16 2.29 -10.52
CA VAL A 72 1.12 2.54 -11.60
C VAL A 72 0.38 3.24 -12.73
N PRO A 73 0.98 4.22 -13.42
CA PRO A 73 0.37 4.93 -14.53
C PRO A 73 -0.18 4.01 -15.64
N ASP A 74 -1.35 4.35 -16.19
CA ASP A 74 -2.04 3.53 -17.21
C ASP A 74 -1.20 3.33 -18.49
N ASP A 75 -0.38 4.29 -18.86
CA ASP A 75 0.52 4.21 -20.01
C ASP A 75 1.64 3.19 -19.81
N LEU A 76 2.18 3.06 -18.59
CA LEU A 76 3.15 2.01 -18.24
C LEU A 76 2.50 0.63 -18.23
N ILE A 77 1.25 0.51 -17.79
CA ILE A 77 0.48 -0.74 -17.88
C ILE A 77 0.22 -1.11 -19.36
N ALA A 78 -0.05 -0.12 -20.22
CA ALA A 78 -0.22 -0.34 -21.65
C ALA A 78 1.08 -0.78 -22.31
N ALA A 79 2.22 -0.16 -21.94
CA ALA A 79 3.55 -0.54 -22.41
C ALA A 79 3.91 -1.97 -22.00
N PHE A 80 3.62 -2.37 -20.75
CA PHE A 80 3.79 -3.77 -20.31
C PHE A 80 3.11 -4.76 -21.23
N LYS A 81 1.88 -4.47 -21.65
CA LYS A 81 1.13 -5.32 -22.58
C LYS A 81 1.74 -5.34 -23.97
N GLU A 82 2.21 -4.20 -24.48
CA GLU A 82 2.82 -4.09 -25.80
C GLU A 82 4.14 -4.87 -25.85
N ASP A 83 4.98 -4.71 -24.83
CA ASP A 83 6.33 -5.28 -24.77
C ASP A 83 6.32 -6.78 -24.48
N THR A 84 5.42 -7.25 -23.60
CA THR A 84 5.41 -8.64 -23.13
C THR A 84 4.33 -9.50 -23.76
N GLY A 85 3.30 -8.90 -24.32
CA GLY A 85 2.09 -9.59 -24.79
C GLY A 85 1.13 -10.00 -23.66
N TYR A 86 1.49 -9.84 -22.39
CA TYR A 86 0.62 -10.15 -21.25
C TYR A 86 -0.33 -9.00 -20.91
N THR A 87 -1.55 -9.35 -20.53
CA THR A 87 -2.51 -8.39 -19.97
C THR A 87 -2.43 -8.46 -18.45
N LEU A 88 -2.05 -7.36 -17.81
CA LEU A 88 -2.02 -7.25 -16.34
C LEU A 88 -3.45 -7.16 -15.79
N LYS A 89 -3.74 -7.99 -14.78
CA LYS A 89 -4.96 -7.92 -13.97
C LYS A 89 -4.55 -7.85 -12.50
N THR A 90 -4.93 -6.80 -11.81
CA THR A 90 -4.69 -6.64 -10.38
C THR A 90 -5.90 -7.06 -9.54
N VAL A 91 -5.65 -7.63 -8.37
CA VAL A 91 -6.66 -8.01 -7.37
C VAL A 91 -6.29 -7.38 -6.04
N ALA A 92 -6.85 -6.21 -5.77
CA ALA A 92 -6.64 -5.53 -4.50
C ALA A 92 -7.20 -6.36 -3.33
N SER A 93 -6.44 -6.47 -2.26
CA SER A 93 -6.70 -7.41 -1.16
C SER A 93 -6.60 -6.81 0.23
N GLY A 94 -6.85 -5.51 0.35
CA GLY A 94 -6.70 -4.74 1.57
C GLY A 94 -5.27 -4.22 1.75
N ASP A 95 -4.93 -3.76 2.93
CA ASP A 95 -3.55 -3.37 3.26
C ASP A 95 -2.65 -4.61 3.38
N ALA A 96 -1.33 -4.44 3.47
CA ALA A 96 -0.35 -5.52 3.37
C ALA A 96 -0.52 -6.67 4.38
N GLY A 97 -1.01 -6.40 5.59
CA GLY A 97 -1.34 -7.44 6.56
C GLY A 97 -2.53 -8.29 6.14
N GLU A 98 -3.58 -7.68 5.57
CA GLU A 98 -4.73 -8.40 5.02
C GLU A 98 -4.35 -9.19 3.77
N LEU A 99 -3.55 -8.58 2.88
CA LEU A 99 -2.97 -9.24 1.71
C LEU A 99 -2.20 -10.49 2.13
N THR A 100 -1.27 -10.37 3.08
CA THR A 100 -0.46 -11.49 3.58
C THR A 100 -1.34 -12.61 4.14
N ASN A 101 -2.33 -12.27 4.98
CA ASN A 101 -3.27 -13.25 5.52
C ASN A 101 -4.03 -13.98 4.41
N LYS A 102 -4.48 -13.25 3.39
CA LYS A 102 -5.21 -13.83 2.26
C LYS A 102 -4.32 -14.76 1.43
N LEU A 103 -3.08 -14.37 1.13
CA LEU A 103 -2.12 -15.19 0.41
C LEU A 103 -1.85 -16.52 1.14
N VAL A 104 -1.63 -16.48 2.45
CA VAL A 104 -1.43 -17.68 3.29
C VAL A 104 -2.67 -18.57 3.29
N LEU A 105 -3.86 -18.01 3.49
CA LEU A 105 -5.11 -18.77 3.52
C LEU A 105 -5.47 -19.44 2.18
N THR A 106 -4.97 -18.92 1.08
CA THR A 106 -5.28 -19.40 -0.29
C THR A 106 -4.10 -20.09 -0.96
N LYS A 107 -3.03 -20.41 -0.24
CA LYS A 107 -1.78 -20.99 -0.79
C LYS A 107 -1.97 -22.26 -1.61
N ASP A 108 -2.94 -23.10 -1.24
CA ASP A 108 -3.25 -24.37 -1.96
C ASP A 108 -4.10 -24.15 -3.24
N ALA A 109 -4.66 -22.96 -3.40
CA ALA A 109 -5.41 -22.53 -4.58
C ALA A 109 -5.22 -21.01 -4.77
N PRO A 110 -4.06 -20.57 -5.28
CA PRO A 110 -3.65 -19.18 -5.30
C PRO A 110 -4.63 -18.30 -6.11
N LEU A 111 -4.86 -17.09 -5.63
CA LEU A 111 -5.79 -16.14 -6.24
C LEU A 111 -5.23 -15.46 -7.49
N GLY A 112 -3.96 -15.67 -7.79
CA GLY A 112 -3.25 -15.08 -8.91
C GLY A 112 -1.98 -15.81 -9.24
N ASP A 113 -1.15 -15.18 -10.06
CA ASP A 113 0.13 -15.71 -10.52
C ASP A 113 1.30 -15.10 -9.74
N ALA A 114 1.14 -13.86 -9.29
CA ALA A 114 2.11 -13.13 -8.50
C ALA A 114 1.40 -12.34 -7.40
N PHE A 115 2.19 -11.83 -6.46
CA PHE A 115 1.76 -10.82 -5.51
C PHE A 115 2.73 -9.63 -5.51
N PHE A 116 2.26 -8.47 -5.01
CA PHE A 116 3.06 -7.29 -4.69
C PHE A 116 2.54 -6.62 -3.43
N GLY A 117 3.46 -6.12 -2.58
CA GLY A 117 3.14 -5.30 -1.42
C GLY A 117 3.13 -6.06 -0.08
N VAL A 118 3.79 -7.22 -0.02
CA VAL A 118 4.19 -7.81 1.27
C VAL A 118 5.51 -7.18 1.66
N ASP A 119 5.63 -6.67 2.88
CA ASP A 119 6.84 -6.01 3.34
C ASP A 119 7.71 -6.88 4.25
N ASN A 120 8.87 -6.34 4.64
CA ASN A 120 9.83 -7.01 5.51
C ASN A 120 9.25 -7.40 6.89
N SER A 121 8.18 -6.74 7.36
CA SER A 121 7.55 -7.08 8.64
C SER A 121 6.59 -8.29 8.53
N PHE A 122 6.12 -8.61 7.33
CA PHE A 122 5.28 -9.77 7.05
C PHE A 122 5.97 -10.88 6.25
N ALA A 123 7.17 -10.64 5.72
CA ALA A 123 7.88 -11.53 4.81
C ALA A 123 8.09 -12.94 5.37
N SER A 124 8.40 -13.09 6.66
CA SER A 124 8.58 -14.39 7.29
C SER A 124 7.38 -15.31 7.10
N ARG A 125 6.15 -14.77 7.18
CA ARG A 125 4.93 -15.58 6.97
C ARG A 125 4.80 -16.12 5.55
N ILE A 126 5.21 -15.34 4.54
CA ILE A 126 5.20 -15.80 3.15
C ILE A 126 6.21 -16.94 2.94
N LEU A 127 7.38 -16.80 3.56
CA LEU A 127 8.46 -17.79 3.45
C LEU A 127 8.13 -19.09 4.21
N ASP A 128 7.67 -18.98 5.46
CA ASP A 128 7.40 -20.11 6.34
C ASP A 128 6.18 -20.93 5.88
N GLU A 129 5.19 -20.27 5.30
CA GLU A 129 3.95 -20.92 4.86
C GLU A 129 4.02 -21.49 3.43
N GLY A 130 5.13 -21.32 2.72
CA GLY A 130 5.32 -21.87 1.38
C GLY A 130 4.42 -21.25 0.31
N VAL A 131 4.11 -19.96 0.45
CA VAL A 131 3.30 -19.19 -0.51
C VAL A 131 4.09 -18.86 -1.78
N LEU A 132 5.41 -18.74 -1.65
CA LEU A 132 6.33 -18.27 -2.69
C LEU A 132 6.88 -19.46 -3.50
N ASP A 133 6.93 -19.33 -4.83
CA ASP A 133 7.77 -20.17 -5.68
C ASP A 133 9.24 -19.72 -5.55
N THR A 134 10.00 -20.37 -4.69
CA THR A 134 11.39 -20.01 -4.41
C THR A 134 12.36 -20.26 -5.58
N SER A 135 11.91 -20.92 -6.65
CA SER A 135 12.68 -21.14 -7.87
C SER A 135 12.52 -20.03 -8.91
N ALA A 136 11.50 -19.20 -8.75
CA ALA A 136 11.16 -18.12 -9.68
C ALA A 136 11.90 -16.84 -9.29
N THR A 137 13.07 -16.61 -9.87
CA THR A 137 13.87 -15.39 -9.65
C THR A 137 13.92 -14.53 -10.89
N VAL A 138 14.21 -13.23 -10.70
CA VAL A 138 14.50 -12.25 -11.74
C VAL A 138 15.80 -11.53 -11.43
N ASP A 139 16.43 -10.91 -12.45
CA ASP A 139 17.62 -10.11 -12.26
C ASP A 139 17.29 -8.83 -11.49
N LEU A 140 18.07 -8.49 -10.49
CA LEU A 140 17.91 -7.27 -9.70
C LEU A 140 18.72 -6.11 -10.31
N PRO A 141 18.25 -4.85 -10.18
CA PRO A 141 19.07 -3.67 -10.45
C PRO A 141 20.35 -3.64 -9.60
N GLU A 142 21.34 -2.86 -10.02
CA GLU A 142 22.56 -2.61 -9.24
C GLU A 142 22.18 -2.13 -7.83
N ASP A 143 22.89 -2.61 -6.82
CA ASP A 143 22.69 -2.30 -5.39
C ASP A 143 21.34 -2.73 -4.77
N ALA A 144 20.40 -3.30 -5.53
CA ALA A 144 19.11 -3.76 -4.98
C ALA A 144 19.23 -5.02 -4.13
N ASP A 145 20.34 -5.75 -4.22
CA ASP A 145 20.64 -6.93 -3.41
C ASP A 145 20.69 -6.61 -1.90
N GLN A 146 21.03 -5.38 -1.51
CA GLN A 146 20.98 -4.93 -0.12
C GLN A 146 19.57 -5.02 0.53
N TYR A 147 18.52 -5.07 -0.28
CA TYR A 147 17.14 -5.18 0.17
C TYR A 147 16.62 -6.62 0.18
N VAL A 148 17.41 -7.59 -0.28
CA VAL A 148 17.02 -9.02 -0.27
C VAL A 148 16.97 -9.52 1.17
N ILE A 149 15.82 -10.08 1.55
CA ILE A 149 15.60 -10.62 2.89
C ILE A 149 16.03 -12.10 2.97
N ASN A 150 16.73 -12.46 4.04
CA ASN A 150 17.10 -13.86 4.37
C ASN A 150 17.70 -14.64 3.20
N SER A 151 18.48 -13.95 2.33
CA SER A 151 19.09 -14.56 1.13
C SER A 151 18.08 -15.25 0.21
N THR A 152 16.86 -14.75 0.13
CA THR A 152 15.78 -15.29 -0.70
C THR A 152 15.45 -14.34 -1.87
N PRO A 153 16.19 -14.37 -2.99
CA PRO A 153 16.00 -13.44 -4.10
C PRO A 153 14.67 -13.64 -4.85
N ALA A 154 14.00 -14.79 -4.68
CA ALA A 154 12.66 -15.02 -5.23
C ALA A 154 11.59 -14.14 -4.56
N LEU A 155 11.83 -13.66 -3.34
CA LEU A 155 11.10 -12.56 -2.73
C LEU A 155 11.78 -11.26 -3.18
N THR A 156 11.35 -10.78 -4.33
CA THR A 156 11.99 -9.71 -5.10
C THR A 156 11.70 -8.34 -4.47
N PRO A 157 12.70 -7.57 -3.99
CA PRO A 157 12.47 -6.21 -3.51
C PRO A 157 12.09 -5.30 -4.68
N ILE A 158 11.03 -4.51 -4.51
CA ILE A 158 10.52 -3.61 -5.55
C ILE A 158 10.75 -2.15 -5.19
N ASP A 159 10.47 -1.81 -3.94
CA ASP A 159 10.62 -0.46 -3.42
C ASP A 159 10.90 -0.50 -1.92
N PHE A 160 11.24 0.66 -1.37
CA PHE A 160 11.37 0.82 0.07
C PHE A 160 10.74 2.14 0.51
N GLY A 161 10.30 2.17 1.76
CA GLY A 161 9.76 3.35 2.40
C GLY A 161 10.42 3.58 3.75
N GLU A 162 10.04 4.69 4.36
CA GLU A 162 10.29 4.95 5.76
C GLU A 162 8.99 5.39 6.39
N VAL A 163 8.44 4.51 7.23
CA VAL A 163 7.26 4.83 8.02
C VAL A 163 7.67 5.78 9.13
N SER A 164 6.99 6.91 9.22
CA SER A 164 7.26 7.95 10.21
C SER A 164 5.97 8.66 10.62
N ILE A 165 6.03 9.41 11.70
CA ILE A 165 4.96 10.35 12.05
C ILE A 165 4.96 11.50 11.05
N ASN A 166 3.80 11.84 10.54
CA ASN A 166 3.55 13.01 9.70
C ASN A 166 2.63 14.00 10.44
N ILE A 167 2.89 15.29 10.23
CA ILE A 167 2.15 16.39 10.84
C ILE A 167 1.61 17.34 9.79
N ASP A 168 0.43 17.89 10.01
CA ASP A 168 -0.13 19.01 9.26
C ASP A 168 0.43 20.33 9.82
N THR A 169 1.47 20.85 9.20
CA THR A 169 2.15 22.07 9.65
C THR A 169 1.26 23.30 9.51
N ALA A 170 0.36 23.32 8.52
CA ALA A 170 -0.60 24.40 8.34
C ALA A 170 -1.63 24.42 9.48
N TRP A 171 -2.17 23.25 9.85
CA TRP A 171 -3.07 23.12 10.99
C TRP A 171 -2.43 23.62 12.30
N PHE A 172 -1.18 23.21 12.58
CA PHE A 172 -0.48 23.65 13.78
C PHE A 172 -0.25 25.16 13.81
N ALA A 173 0.11 25.75 12.67
CA ALA A 173 0.30 27.20 12.55
C ALA A 173 -1.02 27.96 12.76
N ASP A 174 -2.12 27.52 12.16
CA ASP A 174 -3.43 28.16 12.26
C ASP A 174 -4.01 28.10 13.67
N HIS A 175 -3.67 27.08 14.45
CA HIS A 175 -4.14 26.89 15.82
C HIS A 175 -3.14 27.42 16.87
N GLY A 176 -1.98 27.95 16.46
CA GLY A 176 -0.93 28.40 17.38
C GLY A 176 -0.44 27.30 18.31
N ALA A 177 -0.49 26.03 17.86
CA ALA A 177 -0.11 24.85 18.63
C ALA A 177 1.31 24.40 18.26
N THR A 178 2.03 23.82 19.22
CA THR A 178 3.36 23.26 18.99
C THR A 178 3.22 21.85 18.43
N PRO A 179 3.83 21.53 17.25
CA PRO A 179 3.82 20.16 16.75
C PRO A 179 4.70 19.23 17.57
N PRO A 180 4.45 17.91 17.57
CA PRO A 180 5.36 16.93 18.16
C PRO A 180 6.69 16.89 17.39
N ALA A 181 7.77 16.47 18.04
CA ALA A 181 9.09 16.30 17.45
C ALA A 181 9.67 14.89 17.65
N ALA A 182 9.12 14.11 18.60
CA ALA A 182 9.57 12.77 18.95
C ALA A 182 8.37 11.89 19.36
N PHE A 183 8.62 10.59 19.55
CA PHE A 183 7.59 9.65 20.01
C PHE A 183 6.91 10.09 21.32
N GLU A 184 7.69 10.53 22.29
CA GLU A 184 7.21 10.90 23.62
C GLU A 184 6.23 12.07 23.60
N ASP A 185 6.36 12.95 22.62
CA ASP A 185 5.48 14.11 22.49
C ASP A 185 4.04 13.71 22.16
N LEU A 186 3.83 12.61 21.40
CA LEU A 186 2.49 12.14 21.04
C LEU A 186 1.62 11.77 22.24
N ALA A 187 2.24 11.33 23.35
CA ALA A 187 1.55 10.97 24.57
C ALA A 187 1.22 12.18 25.46
N ARG A 188 1.73 13.38 25.14
CA ARG A 188 1.49 14.59 25.94
C ARG A 188 0.05 15.09 25.82
N ALA A 189 -0.47 15.65 26.89
CA ALA A 189 -1.85 16.16 26.95
C ALA A 189 -2.15 17.22 25.90
N GLU A 190 -1.16 17.97 25.41
CA GLU A 190 -1.30 18.96 24.35
C GLU A 190 -1.63 18.36 22.99
N HIS A 191 -1.34 17.05 22.79
CA HIS A 191 -1.68 16.30 21.56
C HIS A 191 -2.88 15.37 21.76
N LYS A 192 -3.65 15.55 22.82
CA LYS A 192 -4.85 14.77 23.09
C LYS A 192 -5.84 14.85 21.93
N ASP A 193 -6.40 13.69 21.53
CA ASP A 193 -7.38 13.53 20.45
C ASP A 193 -6.89 14.05 19.08
N ARG A 194 -5.56 14.00 18.81
CA ARG A 194 -4.94 14.57 17.59
C ARG A 194 -4.17 13.58 16.74
N PHE A 195 -4.01 12.36 17.17
CA PHE A 195 -3.17 11.36 16.52
C PHE A 195 -3.98 10.20 15.96
N VAL A 196 -3.68 9.84 14.71
CA VAL A 196 -4.17 8.62 14.04
C VAL A 196 -3.03 7.65 13.89
N ALA A 197 -3.14 6.50 14.57
CA ALA A 197 -2.32 5.31 14.34
C ALA A 197 -3.07 4.35 13.40
N ILE A 198 -2.36 3.31 12.95
CA ILE A 198 -2.90 2.30 12.06
C ILE A 198 -2.76 0.94 12.76
N ASN A 199 -3.74 0.07 12.56
CA ASN A 199 -3.75 -1.26 13.18
C ASN A 199 -2.59 -2.12 12.66
N PRO A 200 -1.66 -2.56 13.52
CA PRO A 200 -0.48 -3.32 13.12
C PRO A 200 -0.78 -4.75 12.64
N SER A 201 -1.98 -5.28 12.94
CA SER A 201 -2.37 -6.63 12.49
C SER A 201 -2.86 -6.64 11.03
N THR A 202 -3.30 -5.50 10.50
CA THR A 202 -3.91 -5.38 9.17
C THR A 202 -3.09 -4.57 8.19
N SER A 203 -2.19 -3.69 8.68
CA SER A 203 -1.42 -2.74 7.89
C SER A 203 0.07 -2.86 8.13
N SER A 204 0.86 -2.77 7.06
CA SER A 204 2.32 -2.73 7.13
C SER A 204 2.84 -1.44 7.77
N THR A 205 2.25 -0.29 7.45
CA THR A 205 2.60 0.98 8.10
C THR A 205 2.28 0.96 9.59
N GLY A 206 1.18 0.31 9.98
CA GLY A 206 0.83 0.09 11.38
C GLY A 206 1.84 -0.79 12.09
N LEU A 207 2.23 -1.92 11.48
CA LEU A 207 3.22 -2.83 12.07
C LEU A 207 4.60 -2.19 12.10
N ALA A 208 5.02 -1.49 11.06
CA ALA A 208 6.29 -0.77 11.05
C ALA A 208 6.35 0.27 12.18
N PHE A 209 5.28 1.03 12.43
CA PHE A 209 5.22 1.97 13.55
C PHE A 209 5.27 1.26 14.91
N LEU A 210 4.58 0.12 15.07
CA LEU A 210 4.73 -0.70 16.28
C LEU A 210 6.20 -1.13 16.49
N LEU A 211 6.85 -1.65 15.43
CA LEU A 211 8.26 -2.06 15.49
C LEU A 211 9.19 -0.89 15.82
N ALA A 212 8.91 0.32 15.29
CA ALA A 212 9.66 1.52 15.65
C ALA A 212 9.55 1.83 17.15
N THR A 213 8.35 1.69 17.74
CA THR A 213 8.14 1.89 19.17
C THR A 213 8.81 0.80 20.03
N VAL A 214 8.80 -0.46 19.57
CA VAL A 214 9.54 -1.56 20.22
C VAL A 214 11.05 -1.27 20.22
N ALA A 215 11.59 -0.83 19.08
CA ALA A 215 13.01 -0.49 18.98
C ALA A 215 13.40 0.71 19.85
N HIS A 216 12.51 1.69 19.99
CA HIS A 216 12.76 2.92 20.73
C HIS A 216 12.61 2.74 22.25
N PHE A 217 11.50 2.14 22.71
CA PHE A 217 11.17 2.00 24.13
C PHE A 217 11.61 0.67 24.73
N GLY A 218 12.01 -0.30 23.93
CA GLY A 218 12.37 -1.64 24.37
C GLY A 218 11.17 -2.55 24.64
N THR A 219 11.44 -3.69 25.28
CA THR A 219 10.45 -4.73 25.58
C THR A 219 9.33 -4.23 26.48
N ALA A 220 8.19 -4.95 26.50
CA ALA A 220 7.05 -4.66 27.36
C ALA A 220 7.43 -4.61 28.84
N GLY A 221 6.79 -3.71 29.59
CA GLY A 221 7.02 -3.45 31.01
C GLY A 221 7.06 -1.95 31.33
N THR A 222 7.44 -1.61 32.56
CA THR A 222 7.49 -0.21 33.00
C THR A 222 8.41 0.63 32.11
N GLY A 223 7.83 1.58 31.37
CA GLY A 223 8.53 2.43 30.41
C GLY A 223 8.81 1.75 29.05
N GLY A 224 8.31 0.53 28.83
CA GLY A 224 8.40 -0.17 27.56
C GLY A 224 7.38 0.28 26.53
N PHE A 225 7.40 -0.36 25.36
CA PHE A 225 6.51 0.01 24.26
C PHE A 225 5.01 -0.14 24.63
N ASP A 226 4.63 -1.12 25.44
CA ASP A 226 3.26 -1.32 25.88
C ASP A 226 2.74 -0.18 26.77
N ASP A 227 3.58 0.32 27.69
CA ASP A 227 3.24 1.49 28.49
C ASP A 227 3.07 2.74 27.63
N TYR A 228 3.90 2.90 26.59
CA TYR A 228 3.75 3.98 25.63
C TYR A 228 2.41 3.90 24.87
N TRP A 229 2.05 2.71 24.38
CA TRP A 229 0.78 2.53 23.67
C TRP A 229 -0.45 2.71 24.56
N LYS A 230 -0.38 2.31 25.84
CA LYS A 230 -1.41 2.64 26.84
C LYS A 230 -1.58 4.15 27.04
N GLN A 231 -0.46 4.89 27.04
CA GLN A 231 -0.50 6.36 27.13
C GLN A 231 -1.12 6.99 25.88
N LEU A 232 -0.80 6.50 24.67
CA LEU A 232 -1.42 6.96 23.43
C LEU A 232 -2.93 6.69 23.42
N ALA A 233 -3.35 5.50 23.84
CA ALA A 233 -4.78 5.15 23.94
C ALA A 233 -5.51 6.06 24.96
N ALA A 234 -4.92 6.28 26.15
CA ALA A 234 -5.46 7.20 27.15
C ALA A 234 -5.49 8.66 26.66
N ASN A 235 -4.60 9.03 25.75
CA ASN A 235 -4.53 10.36 25.12
C ASN A 235 -5.51 10.52 23.94
N GLY A 236 -6.41 9.54 23.71
CA GLY A 236 -7.45 9.62 22.68
C GLY A 236 -6.94 9.38 21.26
N MET A 237 -5.88 8.57 21.12
CA MET A 237 -5.41 8.11 19.83
C MET A 237 -6.53 7.37 19.08
N ARG A 238 -6.72 7.70 17.80
CA ARG A 238 -7.55 6.93 16.88
C ARG A 238 -6.71 5.80 16.26
N VAL A 239 -7.32 4.66 16.01
CA VAL A 239 -6.71 3.55 15.26
C VAL A 239 -7.57 3.25 14.03
N ASP A 240 -7.00 3.40 12.86
CA ASP A 240 -7.62 3.03 11.59
C ASP A 240 -7.14 1.67 11.12
N LYS A 241 -7.93 1.06 10.22
CA LYS A 241 -7.68 -0.29 9.72
C LYS A 241 -6.46 -0.35 8.78
N GLY A 242 -6.26 0.69 7.96
CA GLY A 242 -5.22 0.76 6.94
C GLY A 242 -4.78 2.18 6.65
N TRP A 243 -3.68 2.29 5.92
CA TRP A 243 -3.05 3.56 5.60
C TRP A 243 -3.96 4.50 4.78
N THR A 244 -4.70 3.96 3.81
CA THR A 244 -5.59 4.73 2.93
C THR A 244 -6.65 5.51 3.73
N ASP A 245 -7.26 4.88 4.74
CA ASP A 245 -8.25 5.53 5.60
C ASP A 245 -7.57 6.56 6.51
N ALA A 246 -6.47 6.19 7.17
CA ALA A 246 -5.74 7.08 8.07
C ALA A 246 -5.26 8.35 7.36
N TYR A 247 -4.63 8.20 6.18
CA TYR A 247 -4.00 9.31 5.48
C TYR A 247 -5.00 10.17 4.70
N TYR A 248 -5.88 9.56 3.90
CA TYR A 248 -6.78 10.32 3.02
C TYR A 248 -8.10 10.72 3.67
N THR A 249 -8.55 10.03 4.74
CA THR A 249 -9.85 10.32 5.35
C THR A 249 -9.71 11.06 6.66
N ASP A 250 -8.82 10.62 7.55
CA ASP A 250 -8.75 11.11 8.92
C ASP A 250 -7.67 12.16 9.15
N PHE A 251 -6.56 12.13 8.40
CA PHE A 251 -5.51 13.13 8.48
C PHE A 251 -5.93 14.45 7.82
N SER A 252 -5.79 15.58 8.53
CA SER A 252 -6.16 16.91 8.03
C SER A 252 -5.30 17.36 6.85
N GLY A 253 -4.02 16.97 6.81
CA GLY A 253 -3.08 17.26 5.72
C GLY A 253 -3.28 16.38 4.48
N GLY A 254 -4.09 15.32 4.54
CA GLY A 254 -4.30 14.36 3.44
C GLY A 254 -5.25 14.82 2.32
N GLY A 255 -5.69 16.09 2.34
CA GLY A 255 -6.44 16.72 1.26
C GLY A 255 -7.96 16.52 1.27
N LYS A 256 -8.53 15.68 2.13
CA LYS A 256 -9.99 15.48 2.27
C LYS A 256 -10.61 16.16 3.49
N GLY A 257 -9.81 16.94 4.25
CA GLY A 257 -10.29 17.69 5.41
C GLY A 257 -10.55 16.81 6.63
N GLY A 258 -9.69 15.84 6.90
CA GLY A 258 -9.71 15.04 8.10
C GLY A 258 -9.58 15.86 9.39
N ALA A 259 -9.84 15.25 10.53
CA ALA A 259 -9.89 15.95 11.81
C ALA A 259 -8.55 15.91 12.59
N TYR A 260 -7.63 15.03 12.21
CA TYR A 260 -6.43 14.72 12.99
C TYR A 260 -5.18 15.31 12.34
N PRO A 261 -4.45 16.20 13.02
CA PRO A 261 -3.25 16.85 12.44
C PRO A 261 -1.97 16.00 12.56
N ILE A 262 -2.03 14.80 13.10
CA ILE A 262 -0.90 13.89 13.29
C ILE A 262 -1.31 12.50 12.81
N VAL A 263 -0.49 11.87 11.96
CA VAL A 263 -0.77 10.54 11.39
C VAL A 263 0.50 9.70 11.25
N VAL A 264 0.37 8.37 11.28
CA VAL A 264 1.41 7.46 10.80
C VAL A 264 1.36 7.43 9.27
N SER A 265 2.46 7.76 8.60
CA SER A 265 2.59 7.74 7.14
C SER A 265 4.05 7.55 6.73
N TYR A 266 4.43 8.02 5.53
CA TYR A 266 5.78 7.88 4.98
C TYR A 266 6.58 9.18 5.04
N SER A 267 7.92 9.07 5.11
CA SER A 267 8.83 10.23 5.02
C SER A 267 8.70 10.94 3.66
N SER A 268 8.28 10.26 2.62
CA SER A 268 8.00 10.80 1.28
C SER A 268 6.69 11.58 1.15
N SER A 269 5.71 11.33 2.03
CA SER A 269 4.36 11.91 1.93
C SER A 269 4.33 13.44 1.82
N PRO A 270 5.23 14.21 2.45
CA PRO A 270 5.23 15.67 2.32
C PRO A 270 5.46 16.18 0.89
N ALA A 271 6.05 15.38 -0.01
CA ALA A 271 6.21 15.74 -1.40
C ALA A 271 4.88 15.80 -2.18
N ALA A 272 3.83 15.14 -1.68
CA ALA A 272 2.50 15.13 -2.28
C ALA A 272 1.54 16.20 -1.73
N THR A 273 1.96 17.00 -0.73
CA THR A 273 1.10 17.98 -0.04
C THR A 273 1.65 19.40 -0.20
N LEU A 274 1.94 19.78 -1.44
CA LEU A 274 2.57 21.07 -1.73
C LEU A 274 1.56 22.22 -1.68
N THR A 275 2.08 23.41 -1.34
CA THR A 275 1.35 24.67 -1.53
C THR A 275 1.03 24.88 -3.01
N ALA A 276 0.03 25.71 -3.31
CA ALA A 276 -0.44 25.94 -4.70
C ALA A 276 0.66 26.41 -5.67
N ASP A 277 1.72 27.05 -5.16
CA ASP A 277 2.88 27.50 -5.92
C ASP A 277 4.05 26.49 -5.94
N GLY A 278 3.89 25.33 -5.28
CA GLY A 278 4.93 24.28 -5.18
C GLY A 278 6.16 24.67 -4.34
N SER A 279 6.15 25.83 -3.67
CA SER A 279 7.34 26.35 -2.97
C SER A 279 7.61 25.66 -1.62
N ALA A 280 6.57 25.13 -0.99
CA ALA A 280 6.61 24.48 0.32
C ALA A 280 5.65 23.30 0.40
N SER A 281 5.83 22.43 1.38
CA SER A 281 4.84 21.44 1.77
C SER A 281 3.99 21.94 2.94
N THR A 282 2.70 21.60 2.95
CA THR A 282 1.78 21.87 4.07
C THR A 282 1.88 20.82 5.17
N THR A 283 2.63 19.76 4.95
CA THR A 283 2.91 18.71 5.93
C THR A 283 4.40 18.51 6.13
N ALA A 284 4.78 17.79 7.17
CA ALA A 284 6.16 17.39 7.42
C ALA A 284 6.21 15.99 8.05
N ALA A 285 7.23 15.22 7.69
CA ALA A 285 7.57 13.98 8.37
C ALA A 285 8.52 14.26 9.55
N LEU A 286 8.50 13.39 10.57
CA LEU A 286 9.39 13.47 11.73
C LEU A 286 10.51 12.41 11.61
N PRO A 287 11.71 12.75 11.11
CA PRO A 287 12.76 11.77 10.83
C PRO A 287 13.20 10.97 12.05
N ALA A 288 13.07 11.53 13.25
CA ALA A 288 13.38 10.84 14.51
C ALA A 288 12.49 9.62 14.80
N THR A 289 11.37 9.47 14.06
CA THR A 289 10.43 8.36 14.20
C THR A 289 10.48 7.39 13.01
N ALA A 290 11.41 7.60 12.07
CA ALA A 290 11.47 6.86 10.83
C ALA A 290 11.99 5.42 11.02
N ILE A 291 11.26 4.45 10.46
CA ILE A 291 11.65 3.04 10.38
C ILE A 291 11.64 2.59 8.93
N ARG A 292 12.66 1.83 8.51
CA ARG A 292 12.78 1.29 7.16
C ARG A 292 11.77 0.18 6.91
N GLN A 293 11.03 0.32 5.81
CA GLN A 293 10.13 -0.68 5.23
C GLN A 293 10.64 -1.01 3.83
N VAL A 294 10.61 -2.30 3.45
CA VAL A 294 10.92 -2.76 2.08
C VAL A 294 9.76 -3.60 1.61
N GLU A 295 9.22 -3.30 0.43
CA GLU A 295 8.12 -4.05 -0.17
C GLU A 295 8.62 -5.02 -1.24
N TYR A 296 7.99 -6.17 -1.28
CA TYR A 296 8.37 -7.28 -2.13
C TYR A 296 7.25 -7.71 -3.07
N ALA A 297 7.67 -8.23 -4.21
CA ALA A 297 6.85 -9.04 -5.09
C ALA A 297 7.39 -10.46 -5.17
N GLY A 298 6.54 -11.40 -5.59
CA GLY A 298 6.97 -12.79 -5.80
C GLY A 298 5.99 -13.56 -6.65
N VAL A 299 6.47 -14.62 -7.28
CA VAL A 299 5.64 -15.58 -7.99
C VAL A 299 4.97 -16.51 -6.98
N LEU A 300 3.66 -16.70 -7.09
CA LEU A 300 2.93 -17.58 -6.19
C LEU A 300 3.23 -19.05 -6.49
N ALA A 301 3.44 -19.87 -5.47
CA ALA A 301 3.53 -21.30 -5.63
C ALA A 301 2.24 -21.84 -6.25
N GLY A 302 2.35 -22.61 -7.34
CA GLY A 302 1.18 -23.09 -8.09
C GLY A 302 0.54 -22.09 -9.03
N ALA A 303 1.22 -20.97 -9.36
CA ALA A 303 0.78 -20.01 -10.37
C ALA A 303 0.39 -20.68 -11.69
N ALA A 304 -0.73 -20.25 -12.28
CA ALA A 304 -1.17 -20.74 -13.57
C ALA A 304 -0.33 -20.18 -14.74
N ASN A 305 0.23 -18.97 -14.55
CA ASN A 305 1.06 -18.27 -15.54
C ASN A 305 2.37 -17.76 -14.89
N PRO A 306 3.31 -18.66 -14.50
CA PRO A 306 4.55 -18.25 -13.84
C PRO A 306 5.47 -17.39 -14.73
N GLU A 307 5.46 -17.57 -16.05
CA GLU A 307 6.25 -16.74 -16.97
C GLU A 307 5.68 -15.31 -17.06
N GLY A 308 4.35 -15.16 -17.08
CA GLY A 308 3.72 -13.84 -16.99
C GLY A 308 4.00 -13.17 -15.64
N ALA A 309 4.03 -13.94 -14.55
CA ALA A 309 4.40 -13.45 -13.23
C ALA A 309 5.84 -12.93 -13.18
N LYS A 310 6.82 -13.67 -13.74
CA LYS A 310 8.21 -13.19 -13.86
C LYS A 310 8.32 -11.94 -14.73
N ALA A 311 7.57 -11.89 -15.84
CA ALA A 311 7.53 -10.69 -16.68
C ALA A 311 7.02 -9.47 -15.90
N PHE A 312 6.01 -9.66 -15.03
CA PHE A 312 5.53 -8.60 -14.13
C PHE A 312 6.62 -8.15 -13.15
N LEU A 313 7.33 -9.07 -12.48
CA LEU A 313 8.41 -8.73 -11.56
C LEU A 313 9.53 -7.94 -12.27
N THR A 314 9.95 -8.40 -13.45
CA THR A 314 10.96 -7.70 -14.28
C THR A 314 10.49 -6.30 -14.68
N TRP A 315 9.23 -6.16 -15.06
CA TRP A 315 8.63 -4.88 -15.41
C TRP A 315 8.57 -3.92 -14.22
N MET A 316 8.22 -4.39 -13.03
CA MET A 316 8.23 -3.58 -11.80
C MET A 316 9.63 -3.03 -11.47
N LEU A 317 10.70 -3.71 -11.92
CA LEU A 317 12.09 -3.28 -11.75
C LEU A 317 12.61 -2.42 -12.91
N SER A 318 11.81 -2.16 -13.96
CA SER A 318 12.22 -1.31 -15.08
C SER A 318 12.38 0.15 -14.64
N ALA A 319 13.30 0.90 -15.27
CA ALA A 319 13.60 2.28 -14.92
C ALA A 319 12.37 3.20 -14.93
N ASP A 320 11.44 3.00 -15.88
CA ASP A 320 10.24 3.80 -16.01
C ASP A 320 9.26 3.55 -14.86
N VAL A 321 9.01 2.27 -14.51
CA VAL A 321 8.15 1.92 -13.37
C VAL A 321 8.79 2.39 -12.07
N GLN A 322 10.07 2.12 -11.86
CA GLN A 322 10.82 2.54 -10.67
C GLN A 322 10.78 4.08 -10.49
N SER A 323 10.89 4.83 -11.57
CA SER A 323 10.79 6.31 -11.53
C SER A 323 9.37 6.80 -11.20
N SER A 324 8.34 5.99 -11.46
CA SER A 324 6.94 6.34 -11.18
C SER A 324 6.50 6.06 -9.73
N ILE A 325 7.22 5.20 -9.01
CA ILE A 325 6.85 4.72 -7.66
C ILE A 325 6.64 5.87 -6.66
N PRO A 326 7.54 6.87 -6.56
CA PRO A 326 7.42 7.89 -5.51
C PRO A 326 6.15 8.72 -5.58
N GLU A 327 5.71 9.08 -6.78
CA GLU A 327 4.51 9.91 -6.97
C GLU A 327 3.20 9.12 -6.93
N ASN A 328 3.27 7.79 -7.15
CA ASN A 328 2.07 6.95 -7.22
C ASN A 328 1.84 6.10 -5.97
N MET A 329 2.92 5.71 -5.26
CA MET A 329 2.85 4.82 -4.10
C MET A 329 3.57 5.36 -2.86
N TYR A 330 4.17 6.56 -2.91
CA TYR A 330 4.87 7.21 -1.80
C TYR A 330 6.11 6.44 -1.29
N MET A 331 6.63 5.52 -2.10
CA MET A 331 7.81 4.71 -1.79
C MET A 331 9.03 5.20 -2.56
N TYR A 332 10.23 4.78 -2.16
CA TYR A 332 11.46 5.05 -2.90
C TYR A 332 11.81 3.83 -3.76
N PRO A 333 12.29 4.03 -5.00
CA PRO A 333 12.70 2.94 -5.86
C PRO A 333 13.93 2.20 -5.30
N VAL A 334 14.01 0.88 -5.52
CA VAL A 334 15.25 0.12 -5.23
C VAL A 334 16.32 0.28 -6.32
N SER A 335 15.93 0.72 -7.51
CA SER A 335 16.84 0.96 -8.62
C SER A 335 17.55 2.31 -8.52
N PRO A 336 18.87 2.36 -8.56
CA PRO A 336 19.62 3.63 -8.59
C PRO A 336 19.42 4.41 -9.90
N ASP A 337 18.96 3.76 -10.97
CA ASP A 337 18.69 4.38 -12.27
C ASP A 337 17.35 5.16 -12.31
N ALA A 338 16.54 5.05 -11.27
CA ALA A 338 15.25 5.75 -11.18
C ALA A 338 15.44 7.26 -11.06
N VAL A 339 14.64 8.00 -11.82
CA VAL A 339 14.67 9.48 -11.80
C VAL A 339 13.65 9.99 -10.77
N LEU A 340 14.14 10.56 -9.68
CA LEU A 340 13.30 11.19 -8.67
C LEU A 340 12.98 12.63 -9.05
N SER A 341 11.73 13.07 -8.81
CA SER A 341 11.33 14.46 -8.96
C SER A 341 12.03 15.39 -7.96
N GLU A 342 12.05 16.69 -8.25
CA GLU A 342 12.62 17.68 -7.34
C GLU A 342 11.80 17.80 -6.06
N GLU A 343 10.51 17.53 -6.13
CA GLU A 343 9.58 17.52 -4.99
C GLU A 343 9.95 16.41 -4.00
N ILE A 344 10.19 15.20 -4.47
CA ILE A 344 10.65 14.08 -3.63
C ILE A 344 12.01 14.40 -3.02
N LYS A 345 12.97 14.89 -3.81
CA LYS A 345 14.31 15.25 -3.31
C LYS A 345 14.28 16.33 -2.23
N LYS A 346 13.36 17.30 -2.37
CA LYS A 346 13.28 18.46 -1.48
C LYS A 346 12.42 18.23 -0.25
N PHE A 347 11.27 17.57 -0.38
CA PHE A 347 10.26 17.49 0.65
C PHE A 347 10.01 16.08 1.18
N GLY A 348 10.44 15.06 0.43
CA GLY A 348 10.23 13.66 0.74
C GLY A 348 11.54 12.86 0.80
N ALA A 349 12.65 13.48 1.19
CA ALA A 349 13.93 12.78 1.29
C ALA A 349 13.91 11.71 2.38
N ALA A 350 14.49 10.54 2.08
CA ALA A 350 14.67 9.48 3.06
C ALA A 350 15.64 9.91 4.17
N SER A 351 15.49 9.32 5.35
CA SER A 351 16.42 9.52 6.47
C SER A 351 17.77 8.83 6.20
N ASP A 352 18.84 9.46 6.60
CA ASP A 352 20.18 8.85 6.53
C ASP A 352 20.34 7.67 7.50
N LYS A 353 19.51 7.59 8.54
CA LYS A 353 19.62 6.61 9.63
C LYS A 353 18.24 6.18 10.14
N PRO A 354 17.42 5.54 9.30
CA PRO A 354 16.15 5.01 9.78
C PRO A 354 16.39 3.88 10.78
N VAL A 355 15.47 3.69 11.69
CA VAL A 355 15.41 2.49 12.53
C VAL A 355 15.26 1.27 11.63
N THR A 356 15.91 0.18 11.99
CA THR A 356 15.72 -1.13 11.37
C THR A 356 15.53 -2.17 12.48
N VAL A 357 14.67 -3.16 12.23
CA VAL A 357 14.52 -4.33 13.09
C VAL A 357 14.89 -5.56 12.28
N ALA A 358 15.72 -6.44 12.83
CA ALA A 358 16.16 -7.61 12.09
C ALA A 358 14.98 -8.54 11.75
N ALA A 359 14.99 -9.11 10.56
CA ALA A 359 13.92 -9.99 10.09
C ALA A 359 13.69 -11.20 11.01
N ASP A 360 14.76 -11.77 11.56
CA ASP A 360 14.69 -12.88 12.51
C ASP A 360 14.05 -12.47 13.84
N ASP A 361 14.32 -11.24 14.32
CA ASP A 361 13.67 -10.70 15.51
C ASP A 361 12.18 -10.46 15.28
N ILE A 362 11.81 -9.97 14.10
CA ILE A 362 10.40 -9.81 13.71
C ILE A 362 9.71 -11.17 13.65
N ALA A 363 10.32 -12.15 12.97
CA ALA A 363 9.78 -13.50 12.85
C ALA A 363 9.55 -14.16 14.22
N ALA A 364 10.50 -13.99 15.15
CA ALA A 364 10.43 -14.61 16.46
C ALA A 364 9.43 -13.94 17.42
N ASN A 365 9.18 -12.63 17.29
CA ASN A 365 8.48 -11.87 18.33
C ASN A 365 7.20 -11.17 17.86
N ARG A 366 6.94 -11.09 16.56
CA ARG A 366 5.82 -10.31 15.99
C ARG A 366 4.47 -10.65 16.63
N GLU A 367 4.14 -11.93 16.79
CA GLU A 367 2.86 -12.35 17.38
C GLU A 367 2.74 -11.87 18.84
N ALA A 368 3.81 -12.00 19.63
CA ALA A 368 3.81 -11.54 21.01
C ALA A 368 3.71 -10.00 21.11
N TRP A 369 4.35 -9.26 20.19
CA TRP A 369 4.22 -7.80 20.14
C TRP A 369 2.82 -7.35 19.74
N LEU A 370 2.17 -8.06 18.78
CA LEU A 370 0.79 -7.78 18.39
C LEU A 370 -0.22 -8.07 19.51
N GLU A 371 -0.04 -9.19 20.23
CA GLU A 371 -0.86 -9.52 21.40
C GLU A 371 -0.73 -8.45 22.49
N THR A 372 0.52 -8.08 22.84
CA THR A 372 0.81 -7.04 23.82
C THR A 372 0.23 -5.68 23.39
N TRP A 373 0.34 -5.32 22.11
CA TRP A 373 -0.26 -4.11 21.59
C TRP A 373 -1.79 -4.12 21.72
N THR A 374 -2.43 -5.23 21.34
CA THR A 374 -3.90 -5.40 21.44
C THR A 374 -4.37 -5.20 22.88
N GLU A 375 -3.66 -5.80 23.84
CA GLU A 375 -3.96 -5.61 25.27
C GLU A 375 -3.74 -4.14 25.71
N ALA A 376 -2.67 -3.50 25.24
CA ALA A 376 -2.32 -2.12 25.63
C ALA A 376 -3.35 -1.10 25.13
N VAL A 377 -3.90 -1.27 23.93
CA VAL A 377 -4.87 -0.31 23.33
C VAL A 377 -6.32 -0.68 23.60
N GLY A 378 -6.58 -1.89 24.12
CA GLY A 378 -7.95 -2.37 24.39
C GLY A 378 -8.76 -2.68 23.11
N ALA A 379 -8.08 -3.14 22.05
CA ALA A 379 -8.66 -3.41 20.74
C ALA A 379 -9.10 -4.88 20.60
#